data_a3dd9b069acaa98aa31db333bf01822d
#
_entry.id   a3dd9b069acaa98aa31db333bf01822d
#
_cell.length_a   1.000
_cell.length_b   1.000
_cell.length_c   1.000
_cell.angle_alpha   90.00
_cell.angle_beta   90.00
_cell.angle_gamma   90.00
#
_symmetry.space_group_name_H-M   'P 1'
#
loop_
_entity.id
_entity.type
_entity.pdbx_description
1 polymer ?
#
loop_
_entity_poly.entity_id
_entity_poly.type
_entity_poly.pdbx_seq_one_letter_code
_entity_poly.pdbx_strand_id
1 'polypeptide(L)'
;MSAEIPLKYYDIADEYSTECAEPVKESEREPLARYFQLLITRLMNNEEISEEAQREMASEAGIDEKRIDEIATFLNQWGNE
;
A
#
# COMPACT_ATOMS: atom_id res chain seq x y z
N MET A 1 8.67 9.71 18.58
CA MET A 1 8.33 10.58 17.48
C MET A 1 7.85 9.77 16.31
N SER A 2 6.64 10.02 15.89
CA SER A 2 6.10 9.30 14.75
C SER A 2 6.71 9.87 13.46
N ALA A 3 7.17 8.98 12.60
CA ALA A 3 7.65 9.40 11.29
C ALA A 3 6.45 9.78 10.43
N GLU A 4 6.51 10.96 9.85
CA GLU A 4 5.45 11.39 8.95
C GLU A 4 5.57 10.64 7.64
N ILE A 5 4.42 10.23 7.11
CA ILE A 5 4.37 9.56 5.82
C ILE A 5 4.46 10.64 4.73
N PRO A 6 5.42 10.53 3.78
CA PRO A 6 5.50 11.49 2.69
C PRO A 6 4.20 11.59 1.89
N LEU A 7 3.89 12.78 1.41
CA LEU A 7 2.65 13.03 0.66
C LEU A 7 2.50 12.14 -0.57
N LYS A 8 3.61 11.76 -1.20
CA LYS A 8 3.55 10.91 -2.40
C LYS A 8 2.85 9.57 -2.13
N TYR A 9 2.97 9.06 -0.92
CA TYR A 9 2.29 7.81 -0.58
C TYR A 9 0.80 8.01 -0.35
N TYR A 10 0.41 9.17 0.16
CA TYR A 10 -1.01 9.50 0.24
C TYR A 10 -1.62 9.67 -1.15
N ASP A 11 -0.86 10.25 -2.08
CA ASP A 11 -1.33 10.39 -3.46
C ASP A 11 -1.56 9.02 -4.11
N ILE A 12 -0.64 8.08 -3.88
CA ILE A 12 -0.78 6.73 -4.40
C ILE A 12 -2.00 6.03 -3.76
N ALA A 13 -2.18 6.21 -2.46
CA ALA A 13 -3.33 5.64 -1.77
C ALA A 13 -4.64 6.22 -2.30
N ASP A 14 -4.66 7.51 -2.59
CA ASP A 14 -5.84 8.17 -3.14
C ASP A 14 -6.15 7.64 -4.56
N GLU A 15 -5.13 7.44 -5.39
CA GLU A 15 -5.32 6.83 -6.70
C GLU A 15 -5.89 5.42 -6.59
N TYR A 16 -5.32 4.62 -5.70
CA TYR A 16 -5.82 3.28 -5.44
C TYR A 16 -7.29 3.32 -5.03
N SER A 17 -7.65 4.28 -4.19
CA SER A 17 -9.02 4.36 -3.67
C SER A 17 -10.06 4.65 -4.76
N THR A 18 -9.64 5.23 -5.89
CA THR A 18 -10.56 5.47 -7.01
C THR A 18 -10.74 4.23 -7.88
N GLU A 19 -9.83 3.26 -7.80
CA GLU A 19 -9.85 2.09 -8.65
C GLU A 19 -10.24 0.80 -7.92
N CYS A 20 -10.28 0.83 -6.59
CA CYS A 20 -10.58 -0.37 -5.83
C CYS A 20 -12.07 -0.72 -5.87
N ALA A 21 -12.38 -2.02 -5.75
CA ALA A 21 -13.75 -2.50 -5.76
C ALA A 21 -14.52 -2.11 -4.50
N GLU A 22 -13.85 -2.13 -3.36
CA GLU A 22 -14.47 -1.73 -2.09
C GLU A 22 -14.06 -0.29 -1.74
N PRO A 23 -15.02 0.56 -1.40
CA PRO A 23 -14.69 1.94 -1.04
C PRO A 23 -13.70 2.01 0.12
N VAL A 24 -12.75 2.92 0.01
CA VAL A 24 -11.78 3.17 1.07
C VAL A 24 -12.34 4.23 2.00
N LYS A 25 -12.40 3.90 3.28
CA LYS A 25 -12.85 4.87 4.29
C LYS A 25 -11.72 5.83 4.60
N GLU A 26 -12.08 7.03 5.02
CA GLU A 26 -11.09 8.04 5.41
C GLU A 26 -10.14 7.51 6.46
N SER A 27 -10.64 6.70 7.40
CA SER A 27 -9.82 6.09 8.45
C SER A 27 -8.79 5.10 7.91
N GLU A 28 -8.97 4.63 6.69
CA GLU A 28 -8.04 3.70 6.05
C GLU A 28 -6.95 4.41 5.24
N ARG A 29 -7.10 5.70 5.03
CA ARG A 29 -6.17 6.46 4.18
C ARG A 29 -4.74 6.43 4.71
N GLU A 30 -4.54 6.72 5.98
CA GLU A 30 -3.21 6.69 6.59
C GLU A 30 -2.61 5.29 6.61
N PRO A 31 -3.35 4.25 7.05
CA PRO A 31 -2.85 2.88 6.97
C PRO A 31 -2.45 2.46 5.56
N LEU A 32 -3.25 2.82 4.56
CA LEU A 32 -2.92 2.51 3.17
C LEU A 32 -1.64 3.21 2.73
N ALA A 33 -1.51 4.49 3.04
CA ALA A 33 -0.29 5.23 2.71
C ALA A 33 0.94 4.59 3.35
N ARG A 34 0.80 4.13 4.58
CA ARG A 34 1.88 3.46 5.30
C ARG A 34 2.24 2.14 4.63
N TYR A 35 1.23 1.37 4.22
CA TYR A 35 1.46 0.12 3.53
C TYR A 35 2.21 0.36 2.21
N PHE A 36 1.79 1.35 1.43
CA PHE A 36 2.48 1.69 0.19
C PHE A 36 3.91 2.12 0.45
N GLN A 37 4.14 2.88 1.52
CA GLN A 37 5.50 3.28 1.88
C GLN A 37 6.38 2.07 2.16
N LEU A 38 5.90 1.14 2.97
CA LEU A 38 6.65 -0.07 3.30
C LEU A 38 6.94 -0.90 2.06
N LEU A 39 5.91 -1.10 1.24
CA LEU A 39 6.01 -1.94 0.05
C LEU A 39 6.95 -1.33 -0.99
N ILE A 40 6.74 -0.06 -1.32
CA ILE A 40 7.54 0.62 -2.34
C ILE A 40 8.99 0.74 -1.91
N THR A 41 9.24 1.02 -0.63
CA THR A 41 10.60 1.09 -0.12
C THR A 41 11.35 -0.21 -0.34
N ARG A 42 10.70 -1.34 -0.08
CA ARG A 42 11.31 -2.66 -0.31
C ARG A 42 11.55 -2.93 -1.79
N LEU A 43 10.59 -2.55 -2.63
CA LEU A 43 10.74 -2.71 -4.08
C LEU A 43 11.91 -1.89 -4.61
N MET A 44 12.09 -0.68 -4.11
CA MET A 44 13.21 0.18 -4.50
C MET A 44 14.55 -0.38 -4.07
N ASN A 45 14.57 -1.19 -3.02
CA ASN A 45 15.78 -1.85 -2.55
C ASN A 45 16.00 -3.21 -3.23
N ASN A 46 15.20 -3.53 -4.25
CA ASN A 46 15.28 -4.80 -4.98
C ASN A 46 15.05 -6.02 -4.10
N GLU A 47 14.25 -5.88 -3.05
CA GLU A 47 13.92 -6.99 -2.17
C GLU A 47 12.77 -7.80 -2.76
N GLU A 48 12.87 -9.11 -2.64
CA GLU A 48 11.76 -9.98 -3.00
C GLU A 48 10.72 -9.92 -1.91
N ILE A 49 9.47 -9.74 -2.30
CA ILE A 49 8.37 -9.62 -1.35
C ILE A 49 7.47 -10.84 -1.49
N SER A 50 7.58 -11.75 -0.52
CA SER A 50 6.74 -12.94 -0.48
C SER A 50 5.33 -12.58 0.00
N GLU A 51 4.39 -13.51 -0.16
CA GLU A 51 3.03 -13.32 0.36
C GLU A 51 3.05 -13.12 1.87
N GLU A 52 3.92 -13.86 2.56
CA GLU A 52 4.04 -13.74 4.00
C GLU A 52 4.53 -12.34 4.39
N ALA A 53 5.51 -11.81 3.65
CA ALA A 53 6.00 -10.46 3.90
C ALA A 53 4.91 -9.42 3.66
N GLN A 54 4.07 -9.62 2.64
CA GLN A 54 2.95 -8.74 2.35
C GLN A 54 1.95 -8.72 3.50
N ARG A 55 1.65 -9.90 4.05
CA ARG A 55 0.73 -9.99 5.19
C ARG A 55 1.29 -9.29 6.42
N GLU A 56 2.59 -9.45 6.65
CA GLU A 56 3.25 -8.78 7.77
C GLU A 56 3.18 -7.26 7.62
N MET A 57 3.46 -6.77 6.43
CA MET A 57 3.37 -5.34 6.16
C MET A 57 1.95 -4.81 6.31
N ALA A 58 0.96 -5.57 5.86
CA ALA A 58 -0.44 -5.19 6.00
C ALA A 58 -0.84 -5.11 7.47
N SER A 59 -0.41 -6.09 8.26
CA SER A 59 -0.68 -6.09 9.69
C SER A 59 -0.01 -4.91 10.39
N GLU A 60 1.23 -4.64 10.03
CA GLU A 60 1.99 -3.53 10.61
C GLU A 60 1.38 -2.18 10.24
N ALA A 61 0.92 -2.04 9.01
CA ALA A 61 0.30 -0.81 8.55
C ALA A 61 -1.13 -0.65 9.05
N GLY A 62 -1.81 -1.75 9.34
CA GLY A 62 -3.19 -1.73 9.82
C GLY A 62 -4.23 -1.81 8.72
N ILE A 63 -3.89 -2.39 7.56
CA ILE A 63 -4.86 -2.60 6.49
C ILE A 63 -5.38 -4.03 6.51
N ASP A 64 -6.51 -4.25 5.85
CA ASP A 64 -7.13 -5.56 5.75
C ASP A 64 -6.35 -6.43 4.76
N GLU A 65 -6.10 -7.69 5.12
CA GLU A 65 -5.39 -8.63 4.26
C GLU A 65 -6.04 -8.80 2.89
N LYS A 66 -7.34 -8.70 2.80
CA LYS A 66 -8.04 -8.87 1.53
C LYS A 66 -7.71 -7.81 0.50
N ARG A 67 -7.11 -6.68 0.93
CA ARG A 67 -6.68 -5.64 0.01
C ARG A 67 -5.33 -5.92 -0.61
N ILE A 68 -4.58 -6.89 -0.09
CA ILE A 68 -3.22 -7.18 -0.56
C ILE A 68 -3.19 -7.51 -2.05
N ASP A 69 -4.04 -8.43 -2.49
CA ASP A 69 -4.07 -8.85 -3.89
C ASP A 69 -4.48 -7.72 -4.81
N GLU A 70 -5.46 -6.93 -4.38
CA GLU A 70 -5.93 -5.79 -5.15
C GLU A 70 -4.84 -4.72 -5.28
N ILE A 71 -4.13 -4.47 -4.19
CA ILE A 71 -3.03 -3.50 -4.19
C ILE A 71 -1.90 -3.98 -5.10
N ALA A 72 -1.58 -5.27 -5.05
CA ALA A 72 -0.54 -5.83 -5.91
C ALA A 72 -0.89 -5.64 -7.39
N THR A 73 -2.13 -5.88 -7.75
CA THR A 73 -2.61 -5.68 -9.12
C THR A 73 -2.53 -4.20 -9.51
N PHE A 74 -2.95 -3.33 -8.61
CA PHE A 74 -2.91 -1.89 -8.85
C PHE A 74 -1.48 -1.41 -9.10
N LEU A 75 -0.54 -1.81 -8.25
CA LEU A 75 0.85 -1.39 -8.39
C LEU A 75 1.50 -1.95 -9.66
N ASN A 76 1.15 -3.17 -10.04
CA ASN A 76 1.66 -3.77 -11.25
C ASN A 76 1.23 -2.98 -12.48
N GLN A 77 -0.03 -2.56 -12.53
CA GLN A 77 -0.53 -1.73 -13.62
C GLN A 77 0.06 -0.34 -13.58
N TRP A 78 0.17 0.23 -12.39
CA TRP A 78 0.69 1.57 -12.18
C TRP A 78 2.15 1.67 -12.61
N GLY A 79 2.94 0.64 -12.31
CA GLY A 79 4.35 0.62 -12.67
C GLY A 79 4.62 0.38 -14.15
N ASN A 80 3.62 -0.07 -14.91
CA ASN A 80 3.75 -0.38 -16.33
C ASN A 80 3.30 0.74 -17.24
N GLU A 81 2.91 1.87 -16.69
CA GLU A 81 2.51 3.03 -17.48
C GLU A 81 3.69 3.87 -17.92
#